data_8e6306464bf6f3790a7554d2d9b10ffe
#
_entry.id   8e6306464bf6f3790a7554d2d9b10ffe
#
_cell.length_a   1.000
_cell.length_b   1.000
_cell.length_c   1.000
_cell.angle_alpha   90.00
_cell.angle_beta   90.00
_cell.angle_gamma   90.00
#
_symmetry.space_group_name_H-M   'P 1'
#
loop_
_entity.id
_entity.type
_entity.pdbx_description
1 polymer ?
#
loop_
_entity_poly.entity_id
_entity_poly.type
_entity_poly.pdbx_seq_one_letter_code
_entity_poly.pdbx_strand_id
1 'polypeptide(L)'
;MRILQPAEWSKPRGFSHGVEFSGPGRWIVLAGQTGGDEKGDYPPALAAQVAAALKRIVKLLAEAGAGPEHIVRLTWYLTSRGEYEAAGSGIGAAWKETLGRNFPPSTLLFIDGLVDARAKVEIEVTAFVPAS
;
A
#
# COMPACT_ATOMS: atom_id res chain seq x y z
N MET A 1 5.01 -5.18 18.02
CA MET A 1 4.66 -5.87 16.75
C MET A 1 5.49 -7.14 16.59
N ARG A 2 4.87 -8.19 16.18
CA ARG A 2 5.57 -9.45 15.88
C ARG A 2 5.24 -9.87 14.45
N ILE A 3 6.27 -10.16 13.65
CA ILE A 3 6.09 -10.69 12.30
C ILE A 3 5.86 -12.19 12.40
N LEU A 4 4.80 -12.67 11.75
CA LEU A 4 4.43 -14.07 11.74
C LEU A 4 5.12 -14.75 10.55
N GLN A 5 6.08 -15.61 10.86
CA GLN A 5 6.90 -16.32 9.88
C GLN A 5 7.16 -17.75 10.37
N PRO A 6 6.36 -18.73 9.91
CA PRO A 6 6.64 -20.12 10.25
C PRO A 6 8.05 -20.52 9.81
N ALA A 7 8.76 -21.26 10.66
CA ALA A 7 10.17 -21.58 10.41
C ALA A 7 10.37 -22.37 9.11
N GLU A 8 9.41 -23.22 8.75
CA GLU A 8 9.48 -24.05 7.55
C GLU A 8 9.05 -23.36 6.26
N TRP A 9 8.54 -22.11 6.35
CA TRP A 9 8.12 -21.35 5.17
C TRP A 9 9.27 -20.48 4.66
N SER A 10 9.34 -20.32 3.34
CA SER A 10 10.28 -19.35 2.76
C SER A 10 9.87 -17.93 3.12
N LYS A 11 10.88 -17.09 3.34
CA LYS A 11 10.63 -15.68 3.60
C LYS A 11 10.11 -14.99 2.35
N PRO A 12 8.99 -14.26 2.43
CA PRO A 12 8.49 -13.51 1.28
C PRO A 12 9.37 -12.30 0.99
N ARG A 13 9.32 -11.82 -0.25
CA ARG A 13 10.01 -10.60 -0.66
C ARG A 13 9.00 -9.47 -0.85
N GLY A 14 9.27 -8.34 -0.21
CA GLY A 14 8.46 -7.14 -0.38
C GLY A 14 7.18 -7.11 0.42
N PHE A 15 6.92 -8.13 1.27
CA PHE A 15 5.77 -8.18 2.16
C PHE A 15 6.04 -9.13 3.32
N SER A 16 5.14 -9.14 4.29
CA SER A 16 5.14 -10.12 5.38
C SER A 16 3.90 -10.99 5.25
N HIS A 17 3.98 -12.25 5.68
CA HIS A 17 2.80 -13.13 5.69
C HIS A 17 1.75 -12.65 6.67
N GLY A 18 2.18 -12.15 7.82
CA GLY A 18 1.28 -11.62 8.82
C GLY A 18 2.04 -10.84 9.87
N VAL A 19 1.32 -10.01 10.60
CA VAL A 19 1.86 -9.29 11.75
C VAL A 19 0.86 -9.37 12.90
N GLU A 20 1.38 -9.38 14.11
CA GLU A 20 0.58 -9.42 15.33
C GLU A 20 0.88 -8.17 16.15
N PHE A 21 -0.18 -7.52 16.61
CA PHE A 21 -0.08 -6.40 17.53
C PHE A 21 -0.84 -6.77 18.80
N SER A 22 -0.34 -6.31 19.93
CA SER A 22 -1.00 -6.52 21.21
C SER A 22 -0.93 -5.23 22.04
N GLY A 23 -1.83 -5.12 23.01
CA GLY A 23 -1.89 -3.95 23.88
C GLY A 23 -2.75 -2.82 23.31
N PRO A 24 -2.88 -1.72 24.08
CA PRO A 24 -3.69 -0.58 23.66
C PRO A 24 -3.03 0.19 22.52
N GLY A 25 -3.85 0.87 21.76
CA GLY A 25 -3.38 1.69 20.65
C GLY A 25 -4.54 2.26 19.85
N ARG A 26 -4.21 2.84 18.69
CA ARG A 26 -5.20 3.46 17.80
C ARG A 26 -5.21 2.76 16.45
N TRP A 27 -6.40 2.44 15.98
CA TRP A 27 -6.59 1.93 14.63
C TRP A 27 -6.85 3.07 13.67
N ILE A 28 -6.23 3.00 12.50
CA ILE A 28 -6.44 3.95 11.41
C ILE A 28 -6.88 3.15 10.20
N VAL A 29 -8.06 3.46 9.67
CA VAL A 29 -8.60 2.77 8.51
C VAL A 29 -8.80 3.79 7.40
N LEU A 30 -8.11 3.60 6.28
CA LEU A 30 -8.18 4.52 5.15
C LEU A 30 -9.05 3.95 4.05
N ALA A 31 -9.81 4.82 3.39
CA ALA A 31 -10.45 4.45 2.14
C ALA A 31 -9.39 4.16 1.08
N GLY A 32 -9.74 3.40 0.06
CA GLY A 32 -8.87 3.17 -1.08
C GLY A 32 -8.44 4.48 -1.72
N GLN A 33 -7.15 4.57 -2.05
CA GLN A 33 -6.56 5.75 -2.70
C GLN A 33 -6.14 5.37 -4.10
N THR A 34 -6.57 6.17 -5.08
CA THR A 34 -6.13 6.04 -6.46
C THR A 34 -5.01 7.03 -6.75
N GLY A 35 -4.45 6.96 -7.95
CA GLY A 35 -3.32 7.80 -8.34
C GLY A 35 -3.69 9.14 -8.97
N GLY A 36 -4.88 9.67 -8.68
CA GLY A 36 -5.26 11.01 -9.13
C GLY A 36 -4.54 12.09 -8.33
N ASP A 37 -4.20 13.18 -9.00
CA ASP A 37 -3.62 14.33 -8.32
C ASP A 37 -4.69 15.21 -7.65
N GLU A 38 -4.27 16.32 -7.06
CA GLU A 38 -5.17 17.23 -6.34
C GLU A 38 -6.21 17.89 -7.26
N LYS A 39 -5.94 17.94 -8.56
CA LYS A 39 -6.87 18.48 -9.56
C LYS A 39 -7.78 17.40 -10.16
N GLY A 40 -7.57 16.14 -9.76
CA GLY A 40 -8.32 15.01 -10.30
C GLY A 40 -7.75 14.46 -11.60
N ASP A 41 -6.55 14.87 -12.00
CA ASP A 41 -5.88 14.34 -13.19
C ASP A 41 -5.09 13.08 -12.85
N TYR A 42 -5.07 12.12 -13.77
CA TYR A 42 -4.37 10.87 -13.60
C TYR A 42 -3.17 10.78 -14.53
N PRO A 43 -1.96 10.56 -14.02
CA PRO A 43 -0.83 10.28 -14.90
C PRO A 43 -1.10 8.96 -15.64
N PRO A 44 -0.74 8.87 -16.94
CA PRO A 44 -1.06 7.66 -17.72
C PRO A 44 -0.25 6.42 -17.32
N ALA A 45 0.96 6.59 -16.79
CA ALA A 45 1.79 5.44 -16.42
C ALA A 45 1.37 4.84 -15.08
N LEU A 46 1.27 3.52 -15.03
CA LEU A 46 0.91 2.82 -13.80
C LEU A 46 1.86 3.15 -12.63
N ALA A 47 3.17 3.13 -12.86
CA ALA A 47 4.14 3.42 -11.80
C ALA A 47 3.94 4.81 -11.21
N ALA A 48 3.59 5.79 -12.04
CA ALA A 48 3.30 7.16 -11.58
C ALA A 48 2.01 7.21 -10.76
N GLN A 49 0.99 6.44 -11.15
CA GLN A 49 -0.24 6.33 -10.36
C GLN A 49 0.01 5.65 -9.02
N VAL A 50 0.84 4.62 -8.99
CA VAL A 50 1.23 3.95 -7.73
C VAL A 50 1.93 4.95 -6.81
N ALA A 51 2.90 5.69 -7.34
CA ALA A 51 3.61 6.69 -6.55
C ALA A 51 2.66 7.74 -5.96
N ALA A 52 1.71 8.23 -6.76
CA ALA A 52 0.73 9.20 -6.30
C ALA A 52 -0.20 8.62 -5.22
N ALA A 53 -0.69 7.39 -5.41
CA ALA A 53 -1.55 6.72 -4.44
C ALA A 53 -0.83 6.51 -3.10
N LEU A 54 0.42 6.05 -3.14
CA LEU A 54 1.22 5.84 -1.93
C LEU A 54 1.53 7.15 -1.20
N LYS A 55 1.79 8.22 -1.93
CA LYS A 55 1.98 9.55 -1.33
C LYS A 55 0.73 10.04 -0.62
N ARG A 56 -0.44 9.79 -1.20
CA ARG A 56 -1.72 10.13 -0.56
C ARG A 56 -1.90 9.35 0.75
N ILE A 57 -1.55 8.07 0.74
CA ILE A 57 -1.62 7.22 1.94
C ILE A 57 -0.70 7.77 3.05
N VAL A 58 0.55 8.08 2.71
CA VAL A 58 1.50 8.64 3.69
C VAL A 58 0.98 9.96 4.28
N LYS A 59 0.40 10.80 3.44
CA LYS A 59 -0.16 12.08 3.87
C LYS A 59 -1.36 11.88 4.82
N LEU A 60 -2.24 10.92 4.52
CA LEU A 60 -3.37 10.61 5.39
C LEU A 60 -2.92 10.02 6.73
N LEU A 61 -1.92 9.14 6.71
CA LEU A 61 -1.36 8.60 7.95
C LEU A 61 -0.78 9.71 8.82
N ALA A 62 -0.09 10.67 8.20
CA ALA A 62 0.49 11.81 8.91
C ALA A 62 -0.56 12.66 9.62
N GLU A 63 -1.77 12.80 9.07
CA GLU A 63 -2.88 13.49 9.74
C GLU A 63 -3.24 12.85 11.08
N ALA A 64 -3.03 11.54 11.20
CA ALA A 64 -3.29 10.79 12.43
C ALA A 64 -2.04 10.65 13.30
N GLY A 65 -0.94 11.33 12.96
CA GLY A 65 0.32 11.20 13.68
C GLY A 65 0.98 9.85 13.45
N ALA A 66 0.74 9.22 12.32
CA ALA A 66 1.26 7.90 11.99
C ALA A 66 2.15 7.95 10.75
N GLY A 67 2.88 6.87 10.51
CA GLY A 67 3.75 6.73 9.35
C GLY A 67 3.68 5.33 8.76
N PRO A 68 4.47 5.08 7.69
CA PRO A 68 4.48 3.78 7.01
C PRO A 68 4.77 2.58 7.93
N GLU A 69 5.55 2.77 8.99
CA GLU A 69 5.87 1.73 9.96
C GLU A 69 4.66 1.22 10.75
N HIS A 70 3.56 1.96 10.70
CA HIS A 70 2.34 1.59 11.41
C HIS A 70 1.35 0.81 10.56
N ILE A 71 1.63 0.65 9.26
CA ILE A 71 0.74 -0.08 8.35
C ILE A 71 0.72 -1.56 8.74
N VAL A 72 -0.48 -2.12 8.92
CA VAL A 72 -0.66 -3.53 9.23
C VAL A 72 -1.15 -4.34 8.04
N ARG A 73 -1.72 -3.68 7.04
CA ARG A 73 -2.24 -4.36 5.86
C ARG A 73 -2.42 -3.38 4.71
N LEU A 74 -2.06 -3.83 3.48
CA LEU A 74 -2.44 -3.16 2.24
C LEU A 74 -3.18 -4.15 1.36
N THR A 75 -4.16 -3.63 0.62
CA THR A 75 -4.77 -4.35 -0.49
C THR A 75 -4.62 -3.50 -1.75
N TRP A 76 -4.15 -4.13 -2.81
CA TRP A 76 -3.91 -3.51 -4.10
C TRP A 76 -4.94 -4.02 -5.09
N TYR A 77 -5.62 -3.12 -5.74
CA TYR A 77 -6.55 -3.43 -6.82
C TYR A 77 -5.97 -2.84 -8.10
N LEU A 78 -5.67 -3.70 -9.07
CA LEU A 78 -5.04 -3.32 -10.33
C LEU A 78 -5.92 -3.74 -11.49
N THR A 79 -5.91 -2.96 -12.58
CA THR A 79 -6.79 -3.23 -13.72
C THR A 79 -6.09 -3.97 -14.86
N SER A 80 -4.77 -4.14 -14.81
CA SER A 80 -4.03 -4.82 -15.89
C SER A 80 -2.81 -5.57 -15.37
N ARG A 81 -2.84 -6.89 -15.51
CA ARG A 81 -1.70 -7.74 -15.21
C ARG A 81 -0.49 -7.37 -16.06
N GLY A 82 -0.70 -7.12 -17.36
CA GLY A 82 0.38 -6.79 -18.29
C GLY A 82 1.08 -5.48 -17.92
N GLU A 83 0.32 -4.45 -17.58
CA GLU A 83 0.91 -3.18 -17.13
C GLU A 83 1.65 -3.33 -15.80
N TYR A 84 1.11 -4.12 -14.89
CA TYR A 84 1.76 -4.39 -13.61
C TYR A 84 3.12 -5.08 -13.80
N GLU A 85 3.15 -6.13 -14.62
CA GLU A 85 4.39 -6.87 -14.90
C GLU A 85 5.43 -5.98 -15.59
N ALA A 86 4.98 -5.15 -16.54
CA ALA A 86 5.87 -4.24 -17.27
C ALA A 86 6.43 -3.12 -16.38
N ALA A 87 5.68 -2.72 -15.34
CA ALA A 87 6.04 -1.58 -14.49
C ALA A 87 6.81 -1.97 -13.21
N GLY A 88 7.19 -3.25 -13.05
CA GLY A 88 7.71 -3.78 -11.78
C GLY A 88 8.80 -2.95 -11.12
N SER A 89 9.83 -2.54 -11.87
CA SER A 89 10.93 -1.73 -11.32
C SER A 89 10.45 -0.33 -10.89
N GLY A 90 9.55 0.28 -11.65
CA GLY A 90 8.97 1.58 -11.31
C GLY A 90 8.09 1.52 -10.06
N ILE A 91 7.34 0.44 -9.90
CA ILE A 91 6.52 0.22 -8.70
C ILE A 91 7.42 0.04 -7.48
N GLY A 92 8.50 -0.75 -7.60
CA GLY A 92 9.47 -0.93 -6.53
C GLY A 92 10.13 0.39 -6.12
N ALA A 93 10.47 1.25 -7.07
CA ALA A 93 11.03 2.56 -6.80
C ALA A 93 10.02 3.46 -6.07
N ALA A 94 8.76 3.45 -6.49
CA ALA A 94 7.69 4.21 -5.84
C ALA A 94 7.48 3.76 -4.39
N TRP A 95 7.51 2.45 -4.16
CA TRP A 95 7.42 1.89 -2.80
C TRP A 95 8.58 2.37 -1.94
N LYS A 96 9.81 2.21 -2.42
CA LYS A 96 11.01 2.59 -1.68
C LYS A 96 10.99 4.07 -1.29
N GLU A 97 10.56 4.93 -2.20
CA GLU A 97 10.49 6.37 -1.98
C GLU A 97 9.44 6.76 -0.93
N THR A 98 8.32 6.03 -0.85
CA THR A 98 7.18 6.38 0.01
C THR A 98 7.12 5.56 1.29
N LEU A 99 7.20 4.25 1.20
CA LEU A 99 7.07 3.33 2.33
C LEU A 99 8.40 2.79 2.84
N GLY A 100 9.47 3.01 2.11
CA GLY A 100 10.82 2.61 2.53
C GLY A 100 10.98 1.10 2.67
N ARG A 101 11.50 0.67 3.81
CA ARG A 101 11.74 -0.76 4.12
C ARG A 101 10.63 -1.36 4.98
N ASN A 102 9.47 -0.77 4.99
CA ASN A 102 8.32 -1.34 5.68
C ASN A 102 7.59 -2.27 4.72
N PHE A 103 7.47 -3.54 5.06
CA PHE A 103 6.87 -4.57 4.21
C PHE A 103 5.73 -5.28 4.93
N PRO A 104 4.62 -4.58 5.13
CA PRO A 104 3.47 -5.17 5.81
C PRO A 104 2.78 -6.24 4.97
N PRO A 105 1.87 -7.01 5.58
CA PRO A 105 1.04 -7.93 4.82
C PRO A 105 0.32 -7.22 3.69
N SER A 106 0.41 -7.79 2.49
CA SER A 106 -0.17 -7.21 1.28
C SER A 106 -0.91 -8.26 0.49
N THR A 107 -2.07 -7.90 -0.03
CA THR A 107 -2.83 -8.69 -0.98
C THR A 107 -2.95 -7.90 -2.27
N LEU A 108 -2.74 -8.54 -3.41
CA LEU A 108 -2.78 -7.88 -4.71
C LEU A 108 -3.72 -8.64 -5.62
N LEU A 109 -4.67 -7.93 -6.22
CA LEU A 109 -5.73 -8.49 -7.06
C LEU A 109 -5.80 -7.74 -8.38
N PHE A 110 -6.18 -8.46 -9.44
CA PHE A 110 -6.54 -7.85 -10.72
C PHE A 110 -8.05 -7.86 -10.86
N ILE A 111 -8.62 -6.71 -11.19
CA ILE A 111 -10.07 -6.48 -11.25
C ILE A 111 -10.46 -5.89 -12.60
N ASP A 112 -11.75 -5.91 -12.90
CA ASP A 112 -12.27 -5.41 -14.18
C ASP A 112 -12.12 -3.89 -14.35
N GLY A 113 -12.25 -3.13 -13.27
CA GLY A 113 -12.14 -1.68 -13.35
C GLY A 113 -12.35 -1.02 -12.01
N LEU A 114 -12.04 0.26 -11.96
CA LEU A 114 -12.21 1.12 -10.80
C LEU A 114 -13.29 2.17 -11.12
N VAL A 115 -13.75 2.88 -10.10
CA VAL A 115 -14.82 3.87 -10.27
C VAL A 115 -14.46 4.91 -11.33
N ASP A 116 -13.23 5.44 -11.26
CA ASP A 116 -12.73 6.32 -12.32
C ASP A 116 -12.04 5.45 -13.38
N ALA A 117 -12.51 5.54 -14.63
CA ALA A 117 -11.97 4.71 -15.72
C ALA A 117 -10.50 4.99 -16.04
N ARG A 118 -9.95 6.12 -15.62
CA ARG A 118 -8.54 6.48 -15.81
C ARG A 118 -7.65 5.87 -14.74
N ALA A 119 -8.23 5.45 -13.62
CA ALA A 119 -7.48 4.83 -12.53
C ALA A 119 -7.06 3.42 -12.91
N LYS A 120 -5.79 3.10 -12.71
CA LYS A 120 -5.19 1.79 -12.97
C LYS A 120 -4.87 1.03 -11.71
N VAL A 121 -4.88 1.72 -10.58
CA VAL A 121 -4.59 1.16 -9.26
C VAL A 121 -5.40 1.86 -8.20
N GLU A 122 -5.82 1.08 -7.21
CA GLU A 122 -6.37 1.59 -5.95
C GLU A 122 -5.75 0.80 -4.82
N ILE A 123 -5.33 1.49 -3.76
CA ILE A 123 -4.66 0.86 -2.62
C ILE A 123 -5.39 1.27 -1.35
N GLU A 124 -5.79 0.28 -0.55
CA GLU A 124 -6.38 0.54 0.76
C GLU A 124 -5.43 0.09 1.85
N VAL A 125 -5.45 0.80 2.97
CA VAL A 125 -4.52 0.60 4.07
C VAL A 125 -5.26 0.60 5.40
N THR A 126 -4.84 -0.32 6.26
CA THR A 126 -5.17 -0.29 7.69
C THR A 126 -3.86 -0.14 8.46
N ALA A 127 -3.84 0.70 9.48
CA ALA A 127 -2.67 0.93 10.31
C ALA A 127 -3.03 0.84 11.79
N PHE A 128 -2.03 0.59 12.62
CA PHE A 128 -2.17 0.54 14.07
C PHE A 128 -0.98 1.26 14.71
N VAL A 129 -1.28 2.22 15.59
CA VAL A 129 -0.28 2.96 16.35
C VAL A 129 -0.37 2.51 17.79
N PRO A 130 0.63 1.75 18.29
CA PRO A 130 0.63 1.34 19.68
C PRO A 130 0.66 2.54 20.61
N ALA A 131 0.02 2.43 21.77
CA ALA A 131 0.16 3.44 22.83
C ALA A 131 1.58 3.43 23.36
N SER A 132 2.11 4.61 23.61
CA SER A 132 3.47 4.76 24.14
C SER A 132 3.53 4.52 25.63
#